data_9be07da897e216f1691e2e59d478141e
#
_entry.id   9be07da897e216f1691e2e59d478141e
#
_cell.length_a   1.000
_cell.length_b   1.000
_cell.length_c   1.000
_cell.angle_alpha   90.00
_cell.angle_beta   90.00
_cell.angle_gamma   90.00
#
_symmetry.space_group_name_H-M   'P 1'
#
loop_
_entity.id
_entity.type
_entity.pdbx_description
1 polymer ?
#
loop_
_entity_poly.entity_id
_entity_poly.type
_entity_poly.pdbx_seq_one_letter_code
_entity_poly.pdbx_strand_id
1 'polypeptide(L)'
;MKFKILFISLIISSFCFSQKVINQKTEIIKINDGFQLLRNGKPYYIKGAGGTEYLDVLRSIGGNSIRTWSTDNALNILDEAHANGISVCLGFWVGHERHGFNYNDEYAITAQLKAFEQDVIKYKDHPALLMWAIGNEVDLFYNNFGVWNAVEDIAKMIKKLDPNHPTMTVTAGIDAAEVFMIKKYCPSIDILGINTYGGIKNLSNQVRMYGWEKPYMVTEWGPYGHWESPMTAWGVAIETTSKEKANIRNLAYKYIKEDKDLCLGSYAFLWGYKQEQTP
;
A
#
# COMPACT_ATOMS: atom_id res chain seq x y z
N MET A 1 -27.18 -16.07 74.19
CA MET A 1 -26.45 -15.24 73.20
C MET A 1 -26.62 -15.88 71.83
N LYS A 2 -27.45 -15.28 70.95
CA LYS A 2 -27.70 -15.82 69.58
C LYS A 2 -26.91 -14.95 68.64
N PHE A 3 -25.86 -15.53 68.00
CA PHE A 3 -25.11 -14.84 66.92
C PHE A 3 -25.91 -14.89 65.60
N LYS A 4 -26.28 -13.73 65.07
CA LYS A 4 -26.82 -13.62 63.71
C LYS A 4 -25.64 -13.43 62.74
N ILE A 5 -25.42 -14.39 61.88
CA ILE A 5 -24.47 -14.28 60.78
C ILE A 5 -25.18 -13.57 59.65
N LEU A 6 -24.65 -12.38 59.26
CA LEU A 6 -25.14 -11.58 58.13
C LEU A 6 -24.39 -12.04 56.88
N PHE A 7 -25.07 -12.66 55.93
CA PHE A 7 -24.53 -13.01 54.63
C PHE A 7 -24.63 -11.76 53.72
N ILE A 8 -23.50 -11.08 53.46
CA ILE A 8 -23.43 -10.05 52.42
C ILE A 8 -23.14 -10.72 51.08
N SER A 9 -24.16 -10.79 50.23
CA SER A 9 -24.03 -11.29 48.85
C SER A 9 -23.47 -10.17 47.98
N LEU A 10 -22.20 -10.34 47.54
CA LEU A 10 -21.54 -9.40 46.62
C LEU A 10 -22.00 -9.74 45.22
N ILE A 11 -22.92 -8.94 44.65
CA ILE A 11 -23.32 -9.02 43.24
C ILE A 11 -22.23 -8.34 42.41
N ILE A 12 -21.32 -9.15 41.83
CA ILE A 12 -20.38 -8.67 40.81
C ILE A 12 -21.15 -8.60 39.50
N SER A 13 -21.62 -7.40 39.15
CA SER A 13 -22.16 -7.13 37.81
C SER A 13 -20.99 -7.07 36.82
N SER A 14 -20.81 -8.16 36.07
CA SER A 14 -19.90 -8.21 34.93
C SER A 14 -20.45 -7.26 33.84
N PHE A 15 -19.93 -6.05 33.80
CA PHE A 15 -20.13 -5.17 32.64
C PHE A 15 -19.39 -5.80 31.43
N CYS A 16 -20.11 -6.58 30.64
CA CYS A 16 -19.66 -6.96 29.32
C CYS A 16 -19.66 -5.71 28.43
N PHE A 17 -18.52 -5.02 28.33
CA PHE A 17 -18.32 -4.04 27.28
C PHE A 17 -18.33 -4.78 25.96
N SER A 18 -19.46 -4.83 25.30
CA SER A 18 -19.50 -5.15 23.87
C SER A 18 -18.67 -4.08 23.18
N GLN A 19 -17.42 -4.40 22.83
CA GLN A 19 -16.66 -3.58 21.88
C GLN A 19 -17.48 -3.56 20.58
N LYS A 20 -18.11 -2.43 20.32
CA LYS A 20 -18.72 -2.16 19.03
C LYS A 20 -17.59 -2.29 18.03
N VAL A 21 -17.59 -3.35 17.22
CA VAL A 21 -16.67 -3.48 16.10
C VAL A 21 -16.94 -2.26 15.22
N ILE A 22 -16.10 -1.25 15.35
CA ILE A 22 -16.12 -0.10 14.46
C ILE A 22 -15.52 -0.63 13.17
N ASN A 23 -16.37 -0.95 12.23
CA ASN A 23 -15.95 -1.37 10.90
C ASN A 23 -15.11 -0.22 10.34
N GLN A 24 -13.79 -0.44 10.25
CA GLN A 24 -12.87 0.57 9.78
C GLN A 24 -13.16 0.80 8.30
N LYS A 25 -13.41 2.04 7.93
CA LYS A 25 -13.72 2.38 6.54
C LYS A 25 -12.72 3.38 6.01
N THR A 26 -12.18 3.07 4.85
CA THR A 26 -11.34 3.96 4.06
C THR A 26 -12.09 4.32 2.78
N GLU A 27 -12.27 5.61 2.55
CA GLU A 27 -13.03 6.12 1.40
C GLU A 27 -12.23 7.13 0.62
N ILE A 28 -12.43 7.14 -0.68
CA ILE A 28 -11.93 8.19 -1.55
C ILE A 28 -13.13 9.06 -1.93
N ILE A 29 -13.05 10.34 -1.59
CA ILE A 29 -14.08 11.31 -1.98
C ILE A 29 -13.51 12.31 -2.99
N LYS A 30 -14.36 12.74 -3.92
CA LYS A 30 -14.02 13.82 -4.83
C LYS A 30 -14.22 15.16 -4.12
N ILE A 31 -13.23 16.03 -4.19
CA ILE A 31 -13.26 17.37 -3.62
C ILE A 31 -12.79 18.37 -4.69
N ASN A 32 -13.58 19.41 -4.99
CA ASN A 32 -13.25 20.39 -6.01
C ASN A 32 -12.69 19.69 -7.28
N ASP A 33 -11.41 19.98 -7.62
CA ASP A 33 -10.72 19.41 -8.79
C ASP A 33 -9.86 18.19 -8.45
N GLY A 34 -9.98 17.60 -7.24
CA GLY A 34 -9.13 16.52 -6.77
C GLY A 34 -9.85 15.48 -5.93
N PHE A 35 -9.05 14.76 -5.14
CA PHE A 35 -9.52 13.67 -4.29
C PHE A 35 -8.96 13.79 -2.87
N GLN A 36 -9.69 13.24 -1.93
CA GLN A 36 -9.27 13.12 -0.54
C GLN A 36 -9.53 11.71 -0.04
N LEU A 37 -8.53 11.13 0.63
CA LEU A 37 -8.70 9.90 1.37
C LEU A 37 -9.28 10.22 2.75
N LEU A 38 -10.32 9.50 3.13
CA LEU A 38 -10.90 9.52 4.46
C LEU A 38 -10.64 8.18 5.14
N ARG A 39 -10.24 8.21 6.40
CA ARG A 39 -10.23 7.02 7.26
C ARG A 39 -11.19 7.26 8.40
N ASN A 40 -12.22 6.44 8.50
CA ASN A 40 -13.32 6.61 9.48
C ASN A 40 -13.95 8.01 9.42
N GLY A 41 -14.19 8.51 8.21
CA GLY A 41 -14.79 9.80 7.96
C GLY A 41 -13.89 11.02 8.23
N LYS A 42 -12.61 10.81 8.55
CA LYS A 42 -11.63 11.88 8.80
C LYS A 42 -10.60 11.96 7.67
N PRO A 43 -10.21 13.17 7.24
CA PRO A 43 -9.15 13.36 6.26
C PRO A 43 -7.86 12.62 6.68
N TYR A 44 -7.30 11.85 5.74
CA TYR A 44 -6.14 11.01 5.98
C TYR A 44 -5.14 11.12 4.84
N TYR A 45 -4.09 11.92 5.02
CA TYR A 45 -2.98 11.99 4.08
C TYR A 45 -1.91 10.98 4.50
N ILE A 46 -1.50 10.10 3.58
CA ILE A 46 -0.56 9.02 3.88
C ILE A 46 0.87 9.56 3.95
N LYS A 47 1.48 9.40 5.12
CA LYS A 47 2.91 9.60 5.40
C LYS A 47 3.48 8.24 5.76
N GLY A 48 3.74 7.45 4.72
CA GLY A 48 4.03 6.04 4.89
C GLY A 48 5.48 5.67 4.63
N ALA A 49 5.77 4.42 4.95
CA ALA A 49 7.02 3.77 4.64
C ALA A 49 6.79 2.31 4.20
N GLY A 50 7.58 1.84 3.26
CA GLY A 50 7.58 0.44 2.83
C GLY A 50 8.44 -0.40 3.77
N GLY A 51 7.84 -1.38 4.44
CA GLY A 51 8.49 -2.22 5.44
C GLY A 51 7.66 -2.39 6.70
N THR A 52 8.12 -3.24 7.60
CA THR A 52 7.31 -3.70 8.76
C THR A 52 8.04 -3.58 10.10
N GLU A 53 9.26 -3.05 10.12
CA GLU A 53 10.07 -2.95 11.32
C GLU A 53 9.97 -1.55 11.97
N TYR A 54 10.32 -1.44 13.25
CA TYR A 54 10.44 -0.17 14.00
C TYR A 54 9.21 0.74 13.87
N LEU A 55 8.01 0.18 14.03
CA LEU A 55 6.75 0.92 13.83
C LEU A 55 6.55 2.01 14.87
N ASP A 56 7.03 1.82 16.09
CA ASP A 56 7.05 2.81 17.15
C ASP A 56 7.90 4.03 16.76
N VAL A 57 9.08 3.80 16.17
CA VAL A 57 9.95 4.87 15.66
C VAL A 57 9.28 5.59 14.50
N LEU A 58 8.70 4.85 13.53
CA LEU A 58 7.96 5.44 12.41
C LEU A 58 6.83 6.35 12.94
N ARG A 59 6.09 5.87 13.92
CA ARG A 59 5.01 6.63 14.54
C ARG A 59 5.52 7.90 15.24
N SER A 60 6.64 7.79 15.98
CA SER A 60 7.22 8.88 16.74
C SER A 60 7.66 10.06 15.86
N ILE A 61 8.08 9.80 14.63
CA ILE A 61 8.49 10.83 13.64
C ILE A 61 7.35 11.31 12.75
N GLY A 62 6.12 10.88 13.03
CA GLY A 62 4.91 11.36 12.35
C GLY A 62 4.47 10.51 11.17
N GLY A 63 5.04 9.32 10.96
CA GLY A 63 4.52 8.32 10.04
C GLY A 63 3.18 7.77 10.52
N ASN A 64 2.32 7.37 9.60
CA ASN A 64 0.96 6.92 9.92
C ASN A 64 0.53 5.66 9.17
N SER A 65 1.33 5.18 8.24
CA SER A 65 1.02 4.00 7.43
C SER A 65 2.27 3.24 7.02
N ILE A 66 2.13 1.92 6.86
CA ILE A 66 3.13 1.07 6.20
C ILE A 66 2.55 0.41 4.97
N ARG A 67 3.43 -0.02 4.05
CA ARG A 67 3.10 -0.84 2.89
C ARG A 67 3.85 -2.15 2.95
N THR A 68 3.12 -3.25 2.65
CA THR A 68 3.69 -4.57 2.38
C THR A 68 3.56 -4.93 0.91
N TRP A 69 4.25 -5.98 0.45
CA TRP A 69 4.20 -6.46 -0.93
C TRP A 69 3.49 -7.81 -1.04
N SER A 70 3.32 -8.49 0.09
CA SER A 70 2.60 -9.76 0.20
C SER A 70 1.77 -9.81 1.48
N THR A 71 0.99 -10.88 1.63
CA THR A 71 0.22 -11.21 2.84
C THR A 71 0.98 -12.13 3.79
N ASP A 72 2.27 -12.38 3.53
CA ASP A 72 3.10 -13.17 4.41
C ASP A 72 3.14 -12.54 5.81
N ASN A 73 2.85 -13.36 6.83
CA ASN A 73 2.77 -12.91 8.22
C ASN A 73 1.79 -11.73 8.47
N ALA A 74 0.81 -11.52 7.59
CA ALA A 74 -0.05 -10.33 7.59
C ALA A 74 -0.78 -10.10 8.92
N LEU A 75 -1.24 -11.14 9.61
CA LEU A 75 -1.94 -10.97 10.89
C LEU A 75 -1.04 -10.29 11.93
N ASN A 76 0.17 -10.78 12.13
CA ASN A 76 1.10 -10.19 13.10
C ASN A 76 1.49 -8.76 12.71
N ILE A 77 1.69 -8.50 11.41
CA ILE A 77 2.00 -7.15 10.90
C ILE A 77 0.84 -6.20 11.17
N LEU A 78 -0.38 -6.63 10.91
CA LEU A 78 -1.59 -5.83 11.15
C LEU A 78 -1.80 -5.55 12.64
N ASP A 79 -1.62 -6.56 13.50
CA ASP A 79 -1.74 -6.43 14.96
C ASP A 79 -0.70 -5.45 15.51
N GLU A 80 0.56 -5.58 15.10
CA GLU A 80 1.64 -4.69 15.52
C GLU A 80 1.41 -3.26 15.03
N ALA A 81 1.00 -3.09 13.76
CA ALA A 81 0.66 -1.79 13.20
C ALA A 81 -0.51 -1.15 13.97
N HIS A 82 -1.54 -1.93 14.29
CA HIS A 82 -2.67 -1.45 15.10
C HIS A 82 -2.23 -0.97 16.49
N ALA A 83 -1.41 -1.76 17.17
CA ALA A 83 -0.87 -1.42 18.49
C ALA A 83 -0.07 -0.09 18.47
N ASN A 84 0.61 0.21 17.37
CA ASN A 84 1.36 1.44 17.17
C ASN A 84 0.53 2.60 16.56
N GLY A 85 -0.77 2.40 16.31
CA GLY A 85 -1.63 3.41 15.67
C GLY A 85 -1.26 3.72 14.22
N ILE A 86 -0.70 2.73 13.52
CA ILE A 86 -0.28 2.77 12.12
C ILE A 86 -1.28 1.97 11.27
N SER A 87 -1.60 2.45 10.09
CA SER A 87 -2.40 1.71 9.11
C SER A 87 -1.53 0.92 8.14
N VAL A 88 -2.13 -0.07 7.47
CA VAL A 88 -1.42 -0.94 6.55
C VAL A 88 -2.07 -0.90 5.17
N CYS A 89 -1.28 -0.55 4.15
CA CYS A 89 -1.55 -0.86 2.76
C CYS A 89 -1.06 -2.29 2.52
N LEU A 90 -1.99 -3.25 2.53
CA LEU A 90 -1.67 -4.68 2.46
C LEU A 90 -1.52 -5.12 1.00
N GLY A 91 -0.34 -5.62 0.66
CA GLY A 91 0.01 -6.02 -0.70
C GLY A 91 -0.38 -7.47 -1.01
N PHE A 92 -0.77 -7.71 -2.26
CA PHE A 92 -0.83 -9.03 -2.87
C PHE A 92 0.30 -9.17 -3.89
N TRP A 93 1.13 -10.20 -3.73
CA TRP A 93 2.17 -10.52 -4.70
C TRP A 93 1.56 -11.25 -5.90
N VAL A 94 1.04 -10.49 -6.84
CA VAL A 94 0.52 -11.04 -8.11
C VAL A 94 1.69 -11.60 -8.93
N GLY A 95 1.51 -12.79 -9.49
CA GLY A 95 2.55 -13.53 -10.20
C GLY A 95 3.13 -12.74 -11.37
N HIS A 96 4.46 -12.69 -11.45
CA HIS A 96 5.18 -12.02 -12.54
C HIS A 96 5.62 -13.02 -13.60
N GLU A 97 5.43 -12.69 -14.89
CA GLU A 97 5.96 -13.51 -15.98
C GLU A 97 7.48 -13.63 -15.91
N ARG A 98 8.19 -12.56 -15.54
CA ARG A 98 9.65 -12.58 -15.32
C ARG A 98 10.11 -13.56 -14.23
N HIS A 99 9.19 -14.00 -13.37
CA HIS A 99 9.44 -15.00 -12.33
C HIS A 99 8.79 -16.34 -12.66
N GLY A 100 8.32 -16.53 -13.91
CA GLY A 100 7.81 -17.79 -14.41
C GLY A 100 6.30 -17.99 -14.24
N PHE A 101 5.53 -16.98 -13.84
CA PHE A 101 4.07 -17.09 -13.82
C PHE A 101 3.52 -17.05 -15.25
N ASN A 102 2.62 -17.98 -15.58
CA ASN A 102 2.07 -18.10 -16.91
C ASN A 102 0.60 -17.68 -16.96
N TYR A 103 0.32 -16.55 -17.58
CA TYR A 103 -1.06 -16.03 -17.75
C TYR A 103 -1.86 -16.74 -18.87
N ASN A 104 -1.35 -17.82 -19.48
CA ASN A 104 -2.13 -18.75 -20.30
C ASN A 104 -2.56 -20.00 -19.48
N ASP A 105 -2.13 -20.13 -18.24
CA ASP A 105 -2.51 -21.22 -17.34
C ASP A 105 -3.70 -20.77 -16.46
N GLU A 106 -4.91 -21.13 -16.91
CA GLU A 106 -6.15 -20.80 -16.20
C GLU A 106 -6.22 -21.40 -14.78
N TYR A 107 -5.54 -22.53 -14.57
CA TYR A 107 -5.48 -23.16 -13.25
C TYR A 107 -4.63 -22.30 -12.29
N ALA A 108 -3.47 -21.84 -12.72
CA ALA A 108 -2.59 -20.98 -11.93
C ALA A 108 -3.27 -19.63 -11.59
N ILE A 109 -3.95 -19.01 -12.59
CA ILE A 109 -4.72 -17.78 -12.40
C ILE A 109 -5.83 -17.97 -11.38
N THR A 110 -6.61 -19.05 -11.52
CA THR A 110 -7.71 -19.36 -10.59
C THR A 110 -7.22 -19.66 -9.19
N ALA A 111 -6.11 -20.39 -9.05
CA ALA A 111 -5.50 -20.70 -7.77
C ALA A 111 -5.02 -19.42 -7.06
N GLN A 112 -4.36 -18.53 -7.79
CA GLN A 112 -3.94 -17.21 -7.28
C GLN A 112 -5.15 -16.38 -6.78
N LEU A 113 -6.19 -16.26 -7.59
CA LEU A 113 -7.40 -15.52 -7.21
C LEU A 113 -8.05 -16.08 -5.95
N LYS A 114 -8.17 -17.42 -5.83
CA LYS A 114 -8.72 -18.08 -4.64
C LYS A 114 -7.87 -17.87 -3.39
N ALA A 115 -6.54 -17.87 -3.52
CA ALA A 115 -5.66 -17.59 -2.40
C ALA A 115 -5.90 -16.17 -1.86
N PHE A 116 -5.96 -15.17 -2.74
CA PHE A 116 -6.24 -13.79 -2.34
C PHE A 116 -7.66 -13.61 -1.81
N GLU A 117 -8.65 -14.35 -2.33
CA GLU A 117 -10.01 -14.35 -1.78
C GLU A 117 -10.01 -14.75 -0.29
N GLN A 118 -9.26 -15.79 0.08
CA GLN A 118 -9.13 -16.21 1.48
C GLN A 118 -8.46 -15.14 2.35
N ASP A 119 -7.44 -14.49 1.83
CA ASP A 119 -6.77 -13.40 2.54
C ASP A 119 -7.70 -12.19 2.74
N VAL A 120 -8.49 -11.82 1.72
CA VAL A 120 -9.48 -10.74 1.88
C VAL A 120 -10.51 -11.09 2.96
N ILE A 121 -11.08 -12.30 2.93
CA ILE A 121 -12.03 -12.75 3.94
C ILE A 121 -11.42 -12.68 5.34
N LYS A 122 -10.15 -13.06 5.47
CA LYS A 122 -9.43 -13.12 6.74
C LYS A 122 -9.10 -11.75 7.32
N TYR A 123 -8.72 -10.78 6.47
CA TYR A 123 -8.12 -9.53 6.95
C TYR A 123 -8.98 -8.28 6.76
N LYS A 124 -10.05 -8.32 5.97
CA LYS A 124 -10.88 -7.15 5.63
C LYS A 124 -11.45 -6.37 6.81
N ASP A 125 -11.69 -7.04 7.93
CA ASP A 125 -12.26 -6.42 9.11
C ASP A 125 -11.20 -5.99 10.15
N HIS A 126 -9.91 -6.11 9.79
CA HIS A 126 -8.83 -5.76 10.70
C HIS A 126 -8.66 -4.24 10.84
N PRO A 127 -8.59 -3.68 12.08
CA PRO A 127 -8.61 -2.23 12.31
C PRO A 127 -7.39 -1.47 11.77
N ALA A 128 -6.27 -2.14 11.49
CA ALA A 128 -5.12 -1.53 10.85
C ALA A 128 -5.22 -1.48 9.33
N LEU A 129 -6.08 -2.28 8.69
CA LEU A 129 -6.18 -2.28 7.24
C LEU A 129 -6.60 -0.89 6.72
N LEU A 130 -5.91 -0.42 5.69
CA LEU A 130 -6.18 0.86 5.04
C LEU A 130 -6.69 0.66 3.61
N MET A 131 -6.04 -0.21 2.86
CA MET A 131 -6.35 -0.50 1.46
C MET A 131 -5.63 -1.76 1.00
N TRP A 132 -6.01 -2.26 -0.17
CA TRP A 132 -5.43 -3.42 -0.83
C TRP A 132 -4.56 -2.98 -2.01
N ALA A 133 -3.31 -3.42 -2.04
CA ALA A 133 -2.40 -3.19 -3.17
C ALA A 133 -2.26 -4.49 -3.99
N ILE A 134 -2.77 -4.48 -5.21
CA ILE A 134 -2.85 -5.64 -6.10
C ILE A 134 -1.65 -5.63 -7.04
N GLY A 135 -0.69 -6.48 -6.78
CA GLY A 135 0.58 -6.58 -7.51
C GLY A 135 1.59 -5.48 -7.13
N ASN A 136 2.82 -5.72 -7.53
CA ASN A 136 3.91 -4.76 -7.46
C ASN A 136 4.72 -4.85 -8.74
N GLU A 137 4.74 -3.80 -9.55
CA GLU A 137 5.53 -3.74 -10.79
C GLU A 137 5.25 -4.92 -11.74
N VAL A 138 3.98 -5.30 -11.86
CA VAL A 138 3.55 -6.38 -12.78
C VAL A 138 3.67 -5.98 -14.24
N ASP A 139 3.88 -4.70 -14.49
CA ASP A 139 4.19 -4.07 -15.78
C ASP A 139 5.64 -4.31 -16.24
N LEU A 140 6.55 -4.68 -15.33
CA LEU A 140 7.94 -4.94 -15.71
C LEU A 140 8.09 -6.26 -16.48
N PHE A 141 8.51 -6.15 -17.76
CA PHE A 141 8.85 -7.30 -18.61
C PHE A 141 7.71 -8.30 -18.80
N TYR A 142 6.44 -7.84 -18.77
CA TYR A 142 5.32 -8.67 -19.15
C TYR A 142 5.17 -8.74 -20.67
N ASN A 143 4.72 -9.87 -21.17
CA ASN A 143 4.39 -10.10 -22.58
C ASN A 143 2.93 -10.47 -22.78
N ASN A 144 2.28 -10.98 -21.74
CA ASN A 144 0.89 -11.41 -21.77
C ASN A 144 -0.02 -10.40 -21.07
N PHE A 145 -0.93 -9.78 -21.83
CA PHE A 145 -1.93 -8.86 -21.29
C PHE A 145 -2.88 -9.49 -20.26
N GLY A 146 -2.90 -10.80 -20.12
CA GLY A 146 -3.63 -11.53 -19.10
C GLY A 146 -3.33 -11.09 -17.67
N VAL A 147 -2.15 -10.49 -17.42
CA VAL A 147 -1.81 -9.90 -16.12
C VAL A 147 -2.82 -8.82 -15.70
N TRP A 148 -3.23 -7.95 -16.63
CA TRP A 148 -4.19 -6.90 -16.34
C TRP A 148 -5.60 -7.43 -16.09
N ASN A 149 -5.99 -8.50 -16.79
CA ASN A 149 -7.24 -9.20 -16.51
C ASN A 149 -7.23 -9.81 -15.10
N ALA A 150 -6.12 -10.43 -14.69
CA ALA A 150 -5.97 -10.96 -13.33
C ALA A 150 -6.03 -9.86 -12.25
N VAL A 151 -5.39 -8.72 -12.49
CA VAL A 151 -5.50 -7.54 -11.59
C VAL A 151 -6.95 -7.07 -11.46
N GLU A 152 -7.68 -6.98 -12.56
CA GLU A 152 -9.11 -6.60 -12.56
C GLU A 152 -9.98 -7.61 -11.82
N ASP A 153 -9.78 -8.90 -12.05
CA ASP A 153 -10.56 -9.95 -11.41
C ASP A 153 -10.34 -9.96 -9.88
N ILE A 154 -9.10 -9.74 -9.44
CA ILE A 154 -8.78 -9.55 -8.02
C ILE A 154 -9.46 -8.28 -7.48
N ALA A 155 -9.40 -7.16 -8.20
CA ALA A 155 -10.05 -5.91 -7.77
C ALA A 155 -11.56 -6.07 -7.64
N LYS A 156 -12.22 -6.74 -8.59
CA LYS A 156 -13.66 -7.06 -8.52
C LYS A 156 -14.00 -7.96 -7.35
N MET A 157 -13.19 -8.99 -7.11
CA MET A 157 -13.37 -9.89 -5.98
C MET A 157 -13.27 -9.12 -4.66
N ILE A 158 -12.25 -8.25 -4.51
CA ILE A 158 -12.10 -7.41 -3.33
C ILE A 158 -13.33 -6.51 -3.14
N LYS A 159 -13.75 -5.77 -4.16
CA LYS A 159 -14.92 -4.87 -4.07
C LYS A 159 -16.22 -5.59 -3.67
N LYS A 160 -16.35 -6.86 -4.05
CA LYS A 160 -17.49 -7.70 -3.66
C LYS A 160 -17.43 -8.12 -2.19
N LEU A 161 -16.24 -8.45 -1.67
CA LEU A 161 -16.05 -8.99 -0.34
C LEU A 161 -15.77 -7.91 0.72
N ASP A 162 -15.14 -6.82 0.29
CA ASP A 162 -14.71 -5.70 1.12
C ASP A 162 -15.01 -4.36 0.46
N PRO A 163 -16.23 -3.86 0.57
CA PRO A 163 -16.58 -2.54 0.05
C PRO A 163 -16.04 -1.37 0.90
N ASN A 164 -15.36 -1.65 2.00
CA ASN A 164 -14.89 -0.64 2.95
C ASN A 164 -13.47 -0.15 2.67
N HIS A 165 -12.72 -0.83 1.81
CA HIS A 165 -11.34 -0.48 1.54
C HIS A 165 -11.09 -0.34 0.03
N PRO A 166 -10.38 0.72 -0.41
CA PRO A 166 -10.05 0.92 -1.82
C PRO A 166 -9.00 -0.07 -2.31
N THR A 167 -8.99 -0.25 -3.63
CA THR A 167 -8.03 -1.08 -4.36
C THR A 167 -7.01 -0.22 -5.10
N MET A 168 -5.77 -0.66 -5.12
CA MET A 168 -4.65 -0.04 -5.82
C MET A 168 -3.91 -1.11 -6.63
N THR A 169 -3.40 -0.75 -7.82
CA THR A 169 -2.33 -1.52 -8.48
C THR A 169 -1.07 -0.66 -8.58
N VAL A 170 0.11 -1.30 -8.65
CA VAL A 170 1.39 -0.60 -8.54
C VAL A 170 2.25 -0.87 -9.76
N THR A 171 2.73 0.21 -10.39
CA THR A 171 3.59 0.18 -11.57
C THR A 171 5.03 0.62 -11.27
N ALA A 172 5.98 0.16 -12.09
CA ALA A 172 7.38 0.57 -12.06
C ALA A 172 7.58 1.86 -12.86
N GLY A 173 7.30 3.00 -12.26
CA GLY A 173 7.21 4.28 -12.95
C GLY A 173 5.82 4.50 -13.54
N ILE A 174 5.73 5.37 -14.53
CA ILE A 174 4.49 5.68 -15.25
C ILE A 174 4.79 6.00 -16.70
N ASP A 175 4.03 5.42 -17.62
CA ASP A 175 3.98 5.83 -19.01
C ASP A 175 2.56 5.83 -19.59
N ALA A 176 2.40 6.33 -20.81
CA ALA A 176 1.10 6.48 -21.45
C ALA A 176 0.45 5.12 -21.79
N ALA A 177 1.26 4.11 -22.15
CA ALA A 177 0.75 2.79 -22.52
C ALA A 177 0.20 2.06 -21.28
N GLU A 178 0.90 2.11 -20.15
CA GLU A 178 0.46 1.52 -18.90
C GLU A 178 -0.81 2.17 -18.37
N VAL A 179 -0.86 3.50 -18.37
CA VAL A 179 -2.07 4.23 -17.98
C VAL A 179 -3.26 3.84 -18.87
N PHE A 180 -3.04 3.73 -20.19
CA PHE A 180 -4.07 3.25 -21.11
C PHE A 180 -4.53 1.83 -20.77
N MET A 181 -3.59 0.91 -20.51
CA MET A 181 -3.89 -0.48 -20.18
C MET A 181 -4.70 -0.58 -18.89
N ILE A 182 -4.29 0.11 -17.84
CA ILE A 182 -4.98 0.09 -16.55
C ILE A 182 -6.38 0.72 -16.68
N LYS A 183 -6.53 1.85 -17.36
CA LYS A 183 -7.85 2.46 -17.61
C LYS A 183 -8.79 1.55 -18.36
N LYS A 184 -8.28 0.82 -19.35
CA LYS A 184 -9.08 -0.05 -20.23
C LYS A 184 -9.41 -1.40 -19.60
N TYR A 185 -8.45 -2.04 -18.95
CA TYR A 185 -8.57 -3.41 -18.49
C TYR A 185 -8.77 -3.56 -16.99
N CYS A 186 -8.45 -2.51 -16.19
CA CYS A 186 -8.58 -2.53 -14.73
C CYS A 186 -9.49 -1.39 -14.22
N PRO A 187 -10.71 -1.22 -14.75
CA PRO A 187 -11.59 -0.12 -14.33
C PRO A 187 -11.99 -0.15 -12.86
N SER A 188 -11.89 -1.32 -12.22
CA SER A 188 -12.20 -1.50 -10.79
C SER A 188 -11.07 -1.03 -9.85
N ILE A 189 -9.90 -0.67 -10.38
CA ILE A 189 -8.82 -0.06 -9.58
C ILE A 189 -9.21 1.38 -9.22
N ASP A 190 -9.09 1.72 -7.94
CA ASP A 190 -9.41 3.04 -7.41
C ASP A 190 -8.21 3.99 -7.43
N ILE A 191 -7.01 3.47 -7.16
CA ILE A 191 -5.76 4.25 -7.01
C ILE A 191 -4.68 3.66 -7.91
N LEU A 192 -3.91 4.52 -8.58
CA LEU A 192 -2.66 4.11 -9.21
C LEU A 192 -1.49 4.29 -8.23
N GLY A 193 -0.84 3.20 -7.86
CA GLY A 193 0.43 3.22 -7.15
C GLY A 193 1.58 3.35 -8.15
N ILE A 194 2.56 4.20 -7.86
CA ILE A 194 3.68 4.46 -8.75
C ILE A 194 4.97 4.34 -7.94
N ASN A 195 5.80 3.37 -8.28
CA ASN A 195 7.17 3.29 -7.77
C ASN A 195 8.05 4.19 -8.62
N THR A 196 8.66 5.22 -8.03
CA THR A 196 9.52 6.13 -8.80
C THR A 196 10.55 6.79 -7.89
N TYR A 197 11.77 6.94 -8.39
CA TYR A 197 12.90 7.49 -7.66
C TYR A 197 13.36 8.81 -8.29
N GLY A 198 14.14 8.79 -9.35
CA GLY A 198 14.60 10.02 -10.04
C GLY A 198 13.51 10.77 -10.78
N GLY A 199 12.41 10.10 -11.15
CA GLY A 199 11.29 10.67 -11.90
C GLY A 199 10.35 11.58 -11.10
N ILE A 200 10.43 11.61 -9.78
CA ILE A 200 9.46 12.27 -8.88
C ILE A 200 9.19 13.73 -9.23
N LYS A 201 10.21 14.47 -9.61
CA LYS A 201 10.08 15.90 -9.93
C LYS A 201 9.00 16.20 -11.00
N ASN A 202 8.85 15.30 -11.96
CA ASN A 202 7.94 15.48 -13.10
C ASN A 202 6.67 14.64 -12.97
N LEU A 203 6.53 13.83 -11.93
CA LEU A 203 5.49 12.81 -11.78
C LEU A 203 4.08 13.40 -11.89
N SER A 204 3.79 14.45 -11.14
CA SER A 204 2.48 15.12 -11.15
C SER A 204 2.04 15.57 -12.57
N ASN A 205 2.98 16.07 -13.36
CA ASN A 205 2.72 16.45 -14.75
C ASN A 205 2.51 15.22 -15.65
N GLN A 206 3.31 14.18 -15.46
CA GLN A 206 3.20 12.93 -16.23
C GLN A 206 1.87 12.21 -15.97
N VAL A 207 1.43 12.14 -14.73
CA VAL A 207 0.12 11.57 -14.36
C VAL A 207 -1.00 12.23 -15.16
N ARG A 208 -1.01 13.56 -15.24
CA ARG A 208 -2.02 14.33 -15.98
C ARG A 208 -1.84 14.20 -17.50
N MET A 209 -0.62 14.30 -17.98
CA MET A 209 -0.29 14.21 -19.40
C MET A 209 -0.69 12.84 -19.99
N TYR A 210 -0.53 11.77 -19.25
CA TYR A 210 -0.92 10.42 -19.67
C TYR A 210 -2.41 10.12 -19.43
N GLY A 211 -3.16 11.11 -18.87
CA GLY A 211 -4.61 11.05 -18.77
C GLY A 211 -5.13 10.17 -17.65
N TRP A 212 -4.37 10.00 -16.56
CA TRP A 212 -4.90 9.38 -15.34
C TRP A 212 -5.77 10.40 -14.59
N GLU A 213 -7.05 10.06 -14.38
CA GLU A 213 -8.08 10.96 -13.85
C GLU A 213 -8.59 10.57 -12.46
N LYS A 214 -8.08 9.46 -11.91
CA LYS A 214 -8.34 9.00 -10.55
C LYS A 214 -7.16 9.41 -9.64
N PRO A 215 -7.25 9.20 -8.31
CA PRO A 215 -6.12 9.47 -7.43
C PRO A 215 -4.93 8.54 -7.70
N TYR A 216 -3.74 9.00 -7.32
CA TYR A 216 -2.54 8.20 -7.31
C TYR A 216 -1.79 8.30 -5.99
N MET A 217 -0.81 7.43 -5.81
CA MET A 217 0.12 7.43 -4.68
C MET A 217 1.54 7.13 -5.17
N VAL A 218 2.54 7.70 -4.50
CA VAL A 218 3.93 7.28 -4.70
C VAL A 218 4.22 6.13 -3.75
N THR A 219 4.27 4.92 -4.29
CA THR A 219 4.30 3.68 -3.51
C THR A 219 5.70 3.19 -3.14
N GLU A 220 6.70 3.64 -3.89
CA GLU A 220 8.11 3.56 -3.51
C GLU A 220 8.85 4.80 -4.00
N TRP A 221 9.64 5.40 -3.10
CA TRP A 221 10.50 6.53 -3.42
C TRP A 221 11.65 6.62 -2.42
N GLY A 222 12.76 7.13 -2.89
CA GLY A 222 13.97 7.23 -2.07
C GLY A 222 15.12 7.92 -2.80
N PRO A 223 16.35 7.63 -2.43
CA PRO A 223 17.53 7.95 -3.24
C PRO A 223 17.45 7.28 -4.60
N TYR A 224 18.29 7.73 -5.53
CA TYR A 224 18.38 7.12 -6.85
C TYR A 224 18.67 5.61 -6.76
N GLY A 225 18.02 4.83 -7.59
CA GLY A 225 18.36 3.45 -7.80
C GLY A 225 19.75 3.32 -8.48
N HIS A 226 20.37 2.15 -8.33
CA HIS A 226 21.66 1.92 -9.00
C HIS A 226 21.59 2.09 -10.53
N TRP A 227 20.42 1.85 -11.13
CA TRP A 227 20.14 2.03 -12.56
C TRP A 227 20.03 3.51 -12.97
N GLU A 228 19.85 4.44 -12.04
CA GLU A 228 19.78 5.89 -12.25
C GLU A 228 21.08 6.60 -11.85
N SER A 229 21.96 5.90 -11.14
CA SER A 229 23.20 6.48 -10.61
C SER A 229 24.25 6.63 -11.70
N PRO A 230 25.11 7.66 -11.66
CA PRO A 230 26.28 7.75 -12.50
C PRO A 230 27.17 6.51 -12.33
N MET A 231 27.81 6.10 -13.42
CA MET A 231 28.70 4.94 -13.42
C MET A 231 30.18 5.37 -13.37
N THR A 232 31.00 4.57 -12.70
CA THR A 232 32.46 4.66 -12.82
C THR A 232 32.90 4.25 -14.23
N ALA A 233 34.15 4.53 -14.59
CA ALA A 233 34.73 4.11 -15.88
C ALA A 233 34.73 2.58 -16.10
N TRP A 234 34.59 1.80 -15.03
CA TRP A 234 34.56 0.33 -15.06
C TRP A 234 33.13 -0.23 -14.80
N GLY A 235 32.08 0.61 -14.95
CA GLY A 235 30.69 0.15 -14.96
C GLY A 235 30.06 -0.12 -13.58
N VAL A 236 30.61 0.42 -12.50
CA VAL A 236 30.02 0.32 -11.16
C VAL A 236 29.24 1.60 -10.82
N ALA A 237 28.04 1.48 -10.31
CA ALA A 237 27.25 2.63 -9.88
C ALA A 237 27.94 3.40 -8.73
N ILE A 238 27.98 4.71 -8.85
CA ILE A 238 28.55 5.59 -7.81
C ILE A 238 27.47 5.82 -6.77
N GLU A 239 27.69 5.29 -5.58
CA GLU A 239 26.76 5.45 -4.46
C GLU A 239 26.81 6.88 -3.89
N THR A 240 25.65 7.47 -3.67
CA THR A 240 25.53 8.77 -3.00
C THR A 240 25.81 8.65 -1.50
N THR A 241 26.42 9.69 -0.93
CA THR A 241 26.67 9.77 0.51
C THR A 241 25.35 9.86 1.30
N SER A 242 25.38 9.53 2.60
CA SER A 242 24.21 9.62 3.47
C SER A 242 23.60 11.03 3.48
N LYS A 243 24.44 12.08 3.40
CA LYS A 243 23.96 13.47 3.33
C LYS A 243 23.22 13.75 2.02
N GLU A 244 23.76 13.27 0.91
CA GLU A 244 23.11 13.41 -0.41
C GLU A 244 21.82 12.63 -0.45
N LYS A 245 21.78 11.38 0.05
CA LYS A 245 20.57 10.57 0.18
C LYS A 245 19.48 11.30 1.00
N ALA A 246 19.86 11.95 2.11
CA ALA A 246 18.94 12.74 2.92
C ALA A 246 18.38 13.97 2.15
N ASN A 247 19.24 14.67 1.40
CA ASN A 247 18.82 15.81 0.59
C ASN A 247 17.89 15.38 -0.55
N ILE A 248 18.18 14.27 -1.23
CA ILE A 248 17.33 13.70 -2.29
C ILE A 248 15.95 13.36 -1.72
N ARG A 249 15.89 12.67 -0.57
CA ARG A 249 14.61 12.35 0.08
C ARG A 249 13.81 13.59 0.46
N ASN A 250 14.45 14.60 1.03
CA ASN A 250 13.78 15.85 1.39
C ASN A 250 13.17 16.56 0.18
N LEU A 251 13.92 16.63 -0.91
CA LEU A 251 13.46 17.25 -2.16
C LEU A 251 12.34 16.43 -2.81
N ALA A 252 12.48 15.10 -2.87
CA ALA A 252 11.46 14.20 -3.40
C ALA A 252 10.14 14.34 -2.64
N TYR A 253 10.18 14.33 -1.31
CA TYR A 253 8.97 14.49 -0.49
C TYR A 253 8.30 15.86 -0.69
N LYS A 254 9.09 16.91 -0.94
CA LYS A 254 8.55 18.23 -1.29
C LYS A 254 7.72 18.18 -2.57
N TYR A 255 8.24 17.58 -3.65
CA TYR A 255 7.51 17.41 -4.90
C TYR A 255 6.24 16.56 -4.75
N ILE A 256 6.31 15.47 -3.97
CA ILE A 256 5.13 14.64 -3.69
C ILE A 256 4.02 15.45 -3.02
N LYS A 257 4.37 16.31 -2.05
CA LYS A 257 3.41 17.14 -1.32
C LYS A 257 2.85 18.32 -2.11
N GLU A 258 3.48 18.70 -3.20
CA GLU A 258 3.01 19.79 -4.05
C GLU A 258 1.73 19.42 -4.81
N ASP A 259 1.55 18.13 -5.18
CA ASP A 259 0.31 17.66 -5.80
C ASP A 259 -0.75 17.31 -4.74
N LYS A 260 -1.57 18.31 -4.41
CA LYS A 260 -2.62 18.18 -3.40
C LYS A 260 -3.93 17.65 -3.97
N ASP A 261 -4.07 17.63 -5.29
CA ASP A 261 -5.33 17.32 -5.95
C ASP A 261 -5.47 15.81 -6.21
N LEU A 262 -4.44 15.18 -6.73
CA LEU A 262 -4.50 13.78 -7.11
C LEU A 262 -3.67 12.84 -6.22
N CYS A 263 -2.63 13.36 -5.53
CA CYS A 263 -1.72 12.53 -4.74
C CYS A 263 -2.23 12.34 -3.31
N LEU A 264 -2.60 11.11 -2.95
CA LEU A 264 -3.11 10.75 -1.61
C LEU A 264 -2.02 10.54 -0.56
N GLY A 265 -0.74 10.62 -0.95
CA GLY A 265 0.39 10.42 -0.08
C GLY A 265 1.45 9.49 -0.65
N SER A 266 2.32 8.96 0.21
CA SER A 266 3.45 8.16 -0.27
C SER A 266 3.99 7.19 0.77
N TYR A 267 4.78 6.22 0.28
CA TYR A 267 5.56 5.28 1.08
C TYR A 267 7.04 5.39 0.72
N ALA A 268 7.85 5.86 1.68
CA ALA A 268 9.29 5.91 1.52
C ALA A 268 9.88 4.49 1.49
N PHE A 269 10.75 4.22 0.55
CA PHE A 269 11.44 2.95 0.40
C PHE A 269 12.91 3.10 0.84
N LEU A 270 13.48 2.21 1.59
CA LEU A 270 12.90 1.16 2.38
C LEU A 270 12.96 1.57 3.86
N TRP A 271 11.98 1.12 4.66
CA TRP A 271 11.98 1.27 6.11
C TRP A 271 12.37 -0.07 6.77
N GLY A 272 13.35 -0.04 7.65
CA GLY A 272 13.94 -1.25 8.24
C GLY A 272 15.19 -1.72 7.49
N TYR A 273 15.52 -2.98 7.67
CA TYR A 273 16.69 -3.61 7.04
C TYR A 273 16.25 -4.56 5.93
N LYS A 274 16.91 -4.48 4.80
CA LYS A 274 16.87 -5.51 3.77
C LYS A 274 18.29 -5.95 3.51
N GLN A 275 18.57 -7.21 3.80
CA GLN A 275 19.82 -7.81 3.34
C GLN A 275 19.68 -8.06 1.84
N GLU A 276 20.23 -7.17 1.06
CA GLU A 276 20.38 -7.38 -0.37
C GLU A 276 21.74 -8.00 -0.63
N GLN A 277 21.74 -9.14 -1.30
CA GLN A 277 22.96 -9.66 -1.94
C GLN A 277 23.16 -8.90 -3.25
N THR A 278 23.28 -7.60 -3.15
CA THR A 278 23.71 -6.81 -4.28
C THR A 278 25.22 -6.70 -4.23
N PRO A 279 25.93 -6.96 -5.34
CA PRO A 279 27.36 -6.71 -5.43
C PRO A 279 27.67 -5.24 -5.27
#